data_39752bd369bdb1f86e4df96f73c99c65
#
_entry.id   39752bd369bdb1f86e4df96f73c99c65
#
_cell.length_a   1.000
_cell.length_b   1.000
_cell.length_c   1.000
_cell.angle_alpha   90.00
_cell.angle_beta   90.00
_cell.angle_gamma   90.00
#
_symmetry.space_group_name_H-M   'P 1'
#
loop_
_entity.id
_entity.type
_entity.pdbx_description
1 polymer ?
#
loop_
_entity_poly.entity_id
_entity_poly.type
_entity_poly.pdbx_seq_one_letter_code
_entity_poly.pdbx_strand_id
1 'polypeptide(L)'
;MENVLFESFFEGKHIEVIEKNGIRSLQSDRKIVHSRIDLNDPEALISPYQQQMMLGMVLSLGAESVLHLGLGGGCMVSFIHKYFPLIHQVVTEKSQTVVALAREYFYLPESPSIQIILNDSTDTGPISYRSYDLIFLDLCDSEGPIPTFQIIPYLEKLKGLLMPGGWIVANSWKEGLALQGQLKEWQQLFAKVYYVEGLGESSVIFASQEQEVLLTVGYPEIAARMAKAIPLDFKTFLSALQSI
;
A
#
# COMPACT_ATOMS: atom_id res chain seq x y z
N MET A 1 26.63 13.94 0.27
CA MET A 1 25.94 15.26 0.25
C MET A 1 24.48 14.98 -0.05
N GLU A 2 23.56 15.77 0.49
CA GLU A 2 22.14 15.73 0.17
C GLU A 2 21.89 16.73 -0.97
N ASN A 3 21.15 16.32 -1.98
CA ASN A 3 20.80 17.14 -3.14
C ASN A 3 19.28 17.29 -3.19
N VAL A 4 18.77 18.51 -3.15
CA VAL A 4 17.35 18.82 -3.31
C VAL A 4 17.07 18.96 -4.80
N LEU A 5 16.23 18.08 -5.34
CA LEU A 5 15.84 18.07 -6.76
C LEU A 5 14.57 18.89 -7.00
N PHE A 6 13.68 18.92 -6.03
CA PHE A 6 12.44 19.67 -6.05
C PHE A 6 12.08 20.11 -4.64
N GLU A 7 11.54 21.32 -4.51
CA GLU A 7 11.04 21.89 -3.27
C GLU A 7 9.84 22.79 -3.58
N SER A 8 8.73 22.62 -2.87
CA SER A 8 7.54 23.45 -3.01
C SER A 8 6.67 23.40 -1.75
N PHE A 9 5.70 24.31 -1.69
CA PHE A 9 4.65 24.28 -0.67
C PHE A 9 3.32 23.94 -1.32
N PHE A 10 2.64 22.91 -0.78
CA PHE A 10 1.33 22.48 -1.23
C PHE A 10 0.39 22.30 -0.04
N GLU A 11 -0.79 22.94 -0.09
CA GLU A 11 -1.76 22.94 1.02
C GLU A 11 -1.15 23.34 2.39
N GLY A 12 -0.21 24.29 2.36
CA GLY A 12 0.49 24.75 3.57
C GLY A 12 1.58 23.81 4.09
N LYS A 13 1.86 22.71 3.39
CA LYS A 13 2.91 21.72 3.73
C LYS A 13 4.10 21.86 2.79
N HIS A 14 5.27 21.73 3.34
CA HIS A 14 6.51 21.66 2.57
C HIS A 14 6.66 20.27 1.94
N ILE A 15 6.82 20.20 0.63
CA ILE A 15 7.07 18.95 -0.10
C ILE A 15 8.41 19.08 -0.81
N GLU A 16 9.24 18.06 -0.70
CA GLU A 16 10.53 18.02 -1.35
C GLU A 16 10.86 16.63 -1.90
N VAL A 17 11.65 16.62 -2.99
CA VAL A 17 12.32 15.43 -3.51
C VAL A 17 13.80 15.60 -3.29
N ILE A 18 14.40 14.68 -2.55
CA ILE A 18 15.82 14.71 -2.23
C ILE A 18 16.53 13.44 -2.69
N GLU A 19 17.82 13.60 -3.00
CA GLU A 19 18.74 12.48 -3.21
C GLU A 19 19.84 12.48 -2.17
N LYS A 20 20.11 11.31 -1.60
CA LYS A 20 21.19 11.09 -0.65
C LYS A 20 21.68 9.66 -0.73
N ASN A 21 23.00 9.49 -0.99
CA ASN A 21 23.64 8.17 -1.03
C ASN A 21 22.97 7.16 -1.98
N GLY A 22 22.51 7.60 -3.15
CA GLY A 22 21.85 6.74 -4.12
C GLY A 22 20.38 6.44 -3.83
N ILE A 23 19.82 7.02 -2.77
CA ILE A 23 18.39 6.93 -2.43
C ILE A 23 17.71 8.25 -2.79
N ARG A 24 16.61 8.18 -3.54
CA ARG A 24 15.72 9.30 -3.79
C ARG A 24 14.48 9.16 -2.92
N SER A 25 14.08 10.25 -2.28
CA SER A 25 12.95 10.27 -1.35
C SER A 25 11.99 11.41 -1.66
N LEU A 26 10.70 11.13 -1.60
CA LEU A 26 9.62 12.12 -1.51
C LEU A 26 9.28 12.28 -0.03
N GLN A 27 9.36 13.50 0.47
CA GLN A 27 9.07 13.76 1.88
C GLN A 27 8.30 15.06 2.09
N SER A 28 7.61 15.15 3.23
CA SER A 28 6.96 16.40 3.67
C SER A 28 7.51 16.89 5.00
N ASP A 29 7.57 18.21 5.14
CA ASP A 29 8.02 18.93 6.33
C ASP A 29 9.37 18.43 6.88
N ARG A 30 10.22 17.87 6.01
CA ARG A 30 11.54 17.28 6.33
C ARG A 30 11.48 16.20 7.41
N LYS A 31 10.32 15.56 7.60
CA LYS A 31 10.08 14.59 8.66
C LYS A 31 9.45 13.30 8.16
N ILE A 32 8.37 13.41 7.39
CA ILE A 32 7.62 12.25 6.93
C ILE A 32 8.08 11.88 5.54
N VAL A 33 8.59 10.67 5.39
CA VAL A 33 9.00 10.12 4.10
C VAL A 33 7.83 9.33 3.52
N HIS A 34 7.28 9.81 2.42
CA HIS A 34 6.18 9.19 1.71
C HIS A 34 6.63 8.08 0.77
N SER A 35 7.82 8.21 0.19
CA SER A 35 8.37 7.22 -0.75
C SER A 35 9.88 7.27 -0.81
N ARG A 36 10.48 6.11 -1.09
CA ARG A 36 11.91 5.96 -1.35
C ARG A 36 12.15 4.98 -2.47
N ILE A 37 13.12 5.29 -3.33
CA ILE A 37 13.66 4.37 -4.34
C ILE A 37 15.19 4.31 -4.23
N ASP A 38 15.74 3.13 -4.54
CA ASP A 38 17.18 2.98 -4.82
C ASP A 38 17.40 3.31 -6.30
N LEU A 39 18.26 4.26 -6.59
CA LEU A 39 18.55 4.68 -7.97
C LEU A 39 19.25 3.60 -8.80
N ASN A 40 19.85 2.59 -8.15
CA ASN A 40 20.42 1.43 -8.84
C ASN A 40 19.37 0.37 -9.23
N ASP A 41 18.23 0.30 -8.52
CA ASP A 41 17.06 -0.53 -8.83
C ASP A 41 15.77 0.20 -8.42
N PRO A 42 15.30 1.17 -9.24
CA PRO A 42 14.19 2.04 -8.88
C PRO A 42 12.84 1.33 -8.69
N GLU A 43 12.72 0.11 -9.23
CA GLU A 43 11.50 -0.69 -9.11
C GLU A 43 11.52 -1.63 -7.89
N ALA A 44 12.65 -1.73 -7.17
CA ALA A 44 12.72 -2.47 -5.93
C ALA A 44 11.98 -1.73 -4.80
N LEU A 45 11.21 -2.46 -4.01
CA LEU A 45 10.63 -1.93 -2.79
C LEU A 45 11.68 -1.94 -1.69
N ILE A 46 12.14 -0.76 -1.26
CA ILE A 46 13.13 -0.63 -0.18
C ILE A 46 12.51 -0.27 1.18
N SER A 47 11.26 0.15 1.22
CA SER A 47 10.51 0.42 2.45
C SER A 47 9.96 -0.89 3.03
N PRO A 48 10.34 -1.27 4.28
CA PRO A 48 9.96 -2.58 4.83
C PRO A 48 8.46 -2.82 4.90
N TYR A 49 7.66 -1.81 5.26
CA TYR A 49 6.21 -1.95 5.33
C TYR A 49 5.59 -2.20 3.94
N GLN A 50 6.10 -1.57 2.87
CA GLN A 50 5.62 -1.81 1.50
C GLN A 50 5.94 -3.23 1.04
N GLN A 51 7.11 -3.76 1.41
CA GLN A 51 7.45 -5.16 1.16
C GLN A 51 6.46 -6.11 1.86
N GLN A 52 6.10 -5.81 3.12
CA GLN A 52 5.11 -6.59 3.87
C GLN A 52 3.71 -6.45 3.26
N MET A 53 3.31 -5.25 2.82
CA MET A 53 2.01 -5.05 2.14
C MET A 53 1.88 -5.93 0.89
N MET A 54 2.97 -6.21 0.17
CA MET A 54 2.96 -7.11 -1.00
C MET A 54 2.56 -8.56 -0.65
N LEU A 55 2.52 -8.95 0.61
CA LEU A 55 1.91 -10.23 1.00
C LEU A 55 0.43 -10.30 0.59
N GLY A 56 -0.24 -9.17 0.43
CA GLY A 56 -1.58 -9.09 -0.15
C GLY A 56 -1.69 -9.76 -1.52
N MET A 57 -0.63 -9.72 -2.33
CA MET A 57 -0.58 -10.40 -3.64
C MET A 57 -0.52 -11.92 -3.52
N VAL A 58 -0.01 -12.44 -2.39
CA VAL A 58 -0.03 -13.88 -2.07
C VAL A 58 -1.41 -14.29 -1.58
N LEU A 59 -2.02 -13.46 -0.73
CA LEU A 59 -3.32 -13.72 -0.10
C LEU A 59 -4.47 -13.63 -1.13
N SER A 60 -4.39 -12.69 -2.08
CA SER A 60 -5.37 -12.48 -3.16
C SER A 60 -4.99 -13.32 -4.38
N LEU A 61 -5.08 -14.64 -4.25
CA LEU A 61 -4.70 -15.58 -5.30
C LEU A 61 -5.43 -15.32 -6.62
N GLY A 62 -4.66 -15.05 -7.68
CA GLY A 62 -5.23 -14.79 -9.00
C GLY A 62 -5.88 -13.41 -9.12
N ALA A 63 -5.50 -12.45 -8.28
CA ALA A 63 -5.96 -11.07 -8.40
C ALA A 63 -5.73 -10.53 -9.81
N GLU A 64 -6.75 -9.94 -10.41
CA GLU A 64 -6.72 -9.26 -11.71
C GLU A 64 -6.86 -7.74 -11.56
N SER A 65 -7.35 -7.27 -10.42
CA SER A 65 -7.66 -5.86 -10.16
C SER A 65 -7.19 -5.41 -8.77
N VAL A 66 -6.45 -4.32 -8.75
CA VAL A 66 -5.91 -3.72 -7.53
C VAL A 66 -6.31 -2.25 -7.45
N LEU A 67 -6.81 -1.83 -6.30
CA LEU A 67 -7.03 -0.43 -5.97
C LEU A 67 -5.94 0.04 -5.01
N HIS A 68 -5.29 1.15 -5.34
CA HIS A 68 -4.40 1.86 -4.44
C HIS A 68 -5.07 3.14 -3.95
N LEU A 69 -5.21 3.28 -2.68
CA LEU A 69 -5.64 4.50 -2.01
C LEU A 69 -4.39 5.22 -1.52
N GLY A 70 -4.00 6.26 -2.26
CA GLY A 70 -2.72 6.95 -2.14
C GLY A 70 -1.70 6.47 -3.18
N LEU A 71 -0.90 7.40 -3.71
CA LEU A 71 0.15 7.15 -4.70
C LEU A 71 1.55 7.30 -4.10
N GLY A 72 1.80 8.42 -3.42
CA GLY A 72 3.16 8.83 -3.05
C GLY A 72 4.06 8.90 -4.29
N GLY A 73 5.24 8.29 -4.25
CA GLY A 73 6.13 8.13 -5.42
C GLY A 73 5.72 7.00 -6.36
N GLY A 74 4.66 6.24 -6.08
CA GLY A 74 4.19 5.15 -6.93
C GLY A 74 5.02 3.86 -6.83
N CYS A 75 5.81 3.67 -5.77
CA CYS A 75 6.71 2.52 -5.63
C CYS A 75 5.99 1.17 -5.72
N MET A 76 4.84 1.01 -5.01
CA MET A 76 4.06 -0.23 -5.08
C MET A 76 3.42 -0.44 -6.46
N VAL A 77 2.98 0.64 -7.11
CA VAL A 77 2.39 0.59 -8.47
C VAL A 77 3.44 0.12 -9.47
N SER A 78 4.66 0.68 -9.42
CA SER A 78 5.77 0.30 -10.29
C SER A 78 6.20 -1.15 -10.06
N PHE A 79 6.29 -1.55 -8.81
CA PHE A 79 6.62 -2.93 -8.43
C PHE A 79 5.59 -3.93 -8.98
N ILE A 80 4.28 -3.68 -8.78
CA ILE A 80 3.22 -4.55 -9.30
C ILE A 80 3.24 -4.56 -10.83
N HIS A 81 3.44 -3.43 -11.47
CA HIS A 81 3.54 -3.35 -12.93
C HIS A 81 4.68 -4.23 -13.47
N LYS A 82 5.83 -4.25 -12.80
CA LYS A 82 7.00 -5.05 -13.18
C LYS A 82 6.75 -6.55 -13.02
N TYR A 83 6.28 -6.96 -11.85
CA TYR A 83 6.22 -8.38 -11.48
C TYR A 83 4.87 -9.04 -11.76
N PHE A 84 3.81 -8.23 -11.96
CA PHE A 84 2.44 -8.68 -12.23
C PHE A 84 1.82 -7.86 -13.38
N PRO A 85 2.39 -7.90 -14.59
CA PRO A 85 2.05 -6.96 -15.67
C PRO A 85 0.61 -7.09 -16.20
N LEU A 86 -0.09 -8.17 -15.88
CA LEU A 86 -1.48 -8.39 -16.30
C LEU A 86 -2.50 -7.78 -15.33
N ILE A 87 -2.08 -7.31 -14.16
CA ILE A 87 -2.98 -6.71 -13.17
C ILE A 87 -3.38 -5.31 -13.61
N HIS A 88 -4.68 -5.06 -13.56
CA HIS A 88 -5.23 -3.71 -13.68
C HIS A 88 -5.12 -2.98 -12.35
N GLN A 89 -4.45 -1.85 -12.36
CA GLN A 89 -4.24 -1.01 -11.20
C GLN A 89 -5.03 0.29 -11.32
N VAL A 90 -5.88 0.57 -10.35
CA VAL A 90 -6.54 1.87 -10.18
C VAL A 90 -5.91 2.55 -8.98
N VAL A 91 -5.54 3.80 -9.14
CA VAL A 91 -4.85 4.59 -8.10
C VAL A 91 -5.64 5.86 -7.86
N THR A 92 -5.99 6.16 -6.62
CA THR A 92 -6.51 7.47 -6.24
C THR A 92 -5.41 8.31 -5.61
N GLU A 93 -5.26 9.53 -6.06
CA GLU A 93 -4.34 10.52 -5.49
C GLU A 93 -5.01 11.90 -5.56
N LYS A 94 -5.01 12.64 -4.45
CA LYS A 94 -5.64 13.97 -4.40
C LYS A 94 -4.78 15.08 -5.01
N SER A 95 -3.47 14.91 -5.01
CA SER A 95 -2.51 15.92 -5.43
C SER A 95 -2.00 15.67 -6.84
N GLN A 96 -2.37 16.55 -7.77
CA GLN A 96 -1.78 16.55 -9.12
C GLN A 96 -0.26 16.75 -9.07
N THR A 97 0.24 17.51 -8.09
CA THR A 97 1.68 17.70 -7.87
C THR A 97 2.36 16.39 -7.53
N VAL A 98 1.78 15.58 -6.62
CA VAL A 98 2.34 14.25 -6.27
C VAL A 98 2.38 13.35 -7.49
N VAL A 99 1.33 13.32 -8.31
CA VAL A 99 1.32 12.55 -9.58
C VAL A 99 2.45 12.99 -10.51
N ALA A 100 2.65 14.31 -10.67
CA ALA A 100 3.72 14.85 -11.49
C ALA A 100 5.11 14.45 -10.97
N LEU A 101 5.34 14.57 -9.66
CA LEU A 101 6.59 14.17 -9.01
C LEU A 101 6.85 12.67 -9.12
N ALA A 102 5.81 11.83 -9.00
CA ALA A 102 5.93 10.39 -9.16
C ALA A 102 6.41 10.02 -10.58
N ARG A 103 5.90 10.70 -11.60
CA ARG A 103 6.32 10.50 -13.00
C ARG A 103 7.73 11.02 -13.26
N GLU A 104 8.03 12.23 -12.82
CA GLU A 104 9.29 12.92 -13.12
C GLU A 104 10.46 12.35 -12.34
N TYR A 105 10.26 12.02 -11.06
CA TYR A 105 11.37 11.66 -10.17
C TYR A 105 11.36 10.20 -9.72
N PHE A 106 10.22 9.49 -9.78
CA PHE A 106 10.10 8.13 -9.24
C PHE A 106 9.83 7.07 -10.32
N TYR A 107 9.97 7.45 -11.59
CA TYR A 107 9.85 6.53 -12.73
C TYR A 107 8.50 5.80 -12.78
N LEU A 108 7.41 6.45 -12.30
CA LEU A 108 6.07 5.88 -12.34
C LEU A 108 5.71 5.51 -13.80
N PRO A 109 5.41 4.24 -14.09
CA PRO A 109 5.19 3.81 -15.46
C PRO A 109 3.88 4.36 -16.03
N GLU A 110 3.90 4.68 -17.33
CA GLU A 110 2.71 4.95 -18.12
C GLU A 110 2.29 3.67 -18.85
N SER A 111 1.13 3.12 -18.48
CA SER A 111 0.64 1.87 -19.03
C SER A 111 -0.90 1.87 -19.10
N PRO A 112 -1.51 1.23 -20.11
CA PRO A 112 -2.96 1.02 -20.15
C PRO A 112 -3.51 0.22 -18.96
N SER A 113 -2.66 -0.55 -18.27
CA SER A 113 -3.03 -1.29 -17.07
C SER A 113 -3.03 -0.44 -15.79
N ILE A 114 -2.59 0.83 -15.85
CA ILE A 114 -2.53 1.75 -14.70
C ILE A 114 -3.44 2.94 -14.97
N GLN A 115 -4.47 3.09 -14.16
CA GLN A 115 -5.38 4.23 -14.20
C GLN A 115 -5.20 5.09 -12.95
N ILE A 116 -4.80 6.35 -13.10
CA ILE A 116 -4.72 7.31 -12.00
C ILE A 116 -5.96 8.19 -12.03
N ILE A 117 -6.65 8.28 -10.91
CA ILE A 117 -7.83 9.12 -10.69
C ILE A 117 -7.44 10.20 -9.69
N LEU A 118 -7.47 11.46 -10.15
CA LEU A 118 -7.31 12.61 -9.26
C LEU A 118 -8.57 12.75 -8.41
N ASN A 119 -8.49 12.28 -7.17
CA ASN A 119 -9.63 12.22 -6.26
C ASN A 119 -9.16 12.19 -4.81
N ASP A 120 -9.88 12.88 -3.94
CA ASP A 120 -9.72 12.67 -2.50
C ASP A 120 -10.33 11.31 -2.14
N SER A 121 -9.53 10.47 -1.50
CA SER A 121 -9.94 9.10 -1.14
C SER A 121 -11.12 9.04 -0.15
N THR A 122 -11.49 10.16 0.48
CA THR A 122 -12.75 10.26 1.25
C THR A 122 -13.99 10.13 0.38
N ASP A 123 -13.90 10.52 -0.89
CA ASP A 123 -14.95 10.31 -1.89
C ASP A 123 -14.71 9.02 -2.67
N THR A 124 -15.50 8.00 -2.39
CA THR A 124 -15.42 6.70 -3.10
C THR A 124 -16.24 6.67 -4.39
N GLY A 125 -16.97 7.74 -4.73
CA GLY A 125 -17.81 7.81 -5.93
C GLY A 125 -17.08 7.44 -7.23
N PRO A 126 -15.92 8.04 -7.53
CA PRO A 126 -15.17 7.76 -8.76
C PRO A 126 -14.65 6.33 -8.92
N ILE A 127 -14.58 5.56 -7.84
CA ILE A 127 -14.07 4.17 -7.82
C ILE A 127 -15.16 3.13 -7.55
N SER A 128 -16.38 3.55 -7.20
CA SER A 128 -17.47 2.67 -6.76
C SER A 128 -18.14 1.85 -7.87
N TYR A 129 -17.82 2.10 -9.12
CA TYR A 129 -18.37 1.38 -10.29
C TYR A 129 -17.64 0.06 -10.58
N ARG A 130 -16.60 -0.26 -9.83
CA ARG A 130 -15.81 -1.50 -9.94
C ARG A 130 -15.73 -2.20 -8.60
N SER A 131 -15.43 -3.49 -8.63
CA SER A 131 -14.98 -4.25 -7.47
C SER A 131 -13.53 -4.69 -7.69
N TYR A 132 -12.81 -4.86 -6.59
CA TYR A 132 -11.37 -5.11 -6.60
C TYR A 132 -11.03 -6.39 -5.84
N ASP A 133 -10.05 -7.13 -6.34
CA ASP A 133 -9.53 -8.30 -5.66
C ASP A 133 -8.64 -7.92 -4.48
N LEU A 134 -7.97 -6.76 -4.58
CA LEU A 134 -7.07 -6.27 -3.57
C LEU A 134 -7.16 -4.74 -3.46
N ILE A 135 -7.26 -4.24 -2.24
CA ILE A 135 -7.24 -2.81 -1.94
C ILE A 135 -6.05 -2.53 -1.02
N PHE A 136 -5.13 -1.68 -1.46
CA PHE A 136 -4.07 -1.13 -0.63
C PHE A 136 -4.52 0.21 -0.06
N LEU A 137 -4.54 0.30 1.27
CA LEU A 137 -4.85 1.51 2.03
C LEU A 137 -3.54 2.06 2.63
N ASP A 138 -2.90 2.98 1.92
CA ASP A 138 -1.63 3.61 2.32
C ASP A 138 -1.75 5.14 2.25
N LEU A 139 -2.66 5.67 3.05
CA LEU A 139 -2.96 7.09 3.15
C LEU A 139 -2.29 7.69 4.38
N CYS A 140 -1.37 8.59 4.15
CA CYS A 140 -0.71 9.34 5.20
C CYS A 140 -0.61 10.84 4.84
N ASP A 141 -0.48 11.65 5.85
CA ASP A 141 -0.11 13.05 5.71
C ASP A 141 1.17 13.37 6.52
N SER A 142 1.47 14.65 6.73
CA SER A 142 2.65 15.06 7.49
C SER A 142 2.59 14.75 8.99
N GLU A 143 1.45 14.26 9.49
CA GLU A 143 1.27 13.86 10.89
C GLU A 143 1.18 12.33 11.05
N GLY A 144 1.16 11.61 9.93
CA GLY A 144 1.06 10.14 9.90
C GLY A 144 -0.17 9.63 9.16
N PRO A 145 -0.60 8.40 9.44
CA PRO A 145 -1.80 7.83 8.83
C PRO A 145 -3.03 8.65 9.18
N ILE A 146 -3.84 8.96 8.19
CA ILE A 146 -5.04 9.77 8.38
C ILE A 146 -6.09 8.94 9.14
N PRO A 147 -6.46 9.31 10.39
CA PRO A 147 -7.35 8.48 11.21
C PRO A 147 -8.70 8.20 10.57
N THR A 148 -9.24 9.16 9.80
CA THR A 148 -10.54 9.05 9.13
C THR A 148 -10.63 7.85 8.19
N PHE A 149 -9.51 7.42 7.60
CA PHE A 149 -9.50 6.30 6.67
C PHE A 149 -9.43 4.93 7.35
N GLN A 150 -9.26 4.90 8.67
CA GLN A 150 -9.17 3.67 9.46
C GLN A 150 -10.40 3.45 10.33
N ILE A 151 -11.41 4.32 10.24
CA ILE A 151 -12.66 4.20 10.99
C ILE A 151 -13.69 3.32 10.29
N ILE A 152 -14.55 2.70 11.09
CA ILE A 152 -15.59 1.75 10.64
C ILE A 152 -16.39 2.27 9.42
N PRO A 153 -16.97 3.48 9.40
CA PRO A 153 -17.79 3.92 8.25
C PRO A 153 -17.04 4.00 6.93
N TYR A 154 -15.74 4.28 6.96
CA TYR A 154 -14.93 4.30 5.75
C TYR A 154 -14.57 2.86 5.32
N LEU A 155 -14.20 2.00 6.28
CA LEU A 155 -13.90 0.60 6.01
C LEU A 155 -15.11 -0.16 5.46
N GLU A 156 -16.33 0.18 5.88
CA GLU A 156 -17.57 -0.37 5.31
C GLU A 156 -17.71 -0.03 3.82
N LYS A 157 -17.38 1.21 3.43
CA LYS A 157 -17.36 1.60 2.01
C LYS A 157 -16.34 0.78 1.23
N LEU A 158 -15.11 0.64 1.74
CA LEU A 158 -14.08 -0.15 1.09
C LEU A 158 -14.43 -1.63 1.00
N LYS A 159 -15.05 -2.16 2.06
CA LYS A 159 -15.58 -3.52 2.07
C LYS A 159 -16.58 -3.77 0.94
N GLY A 160 -17.42 -2.77 0.63
CA GLY A 160 -18.37 -2.81 -0.48
C GLY A 160 -17.71 -2.79 -1.87
N LEU A 161 -16.43 -2.43 -1.96
CA LEU A 161 -15.65 -2.43 -3.20
C LEU A 161 -14.86 -3.74 -3.41
N LEU A 162 -14.86 -4.66 -2.45
CA LEU A 162 -14.16 -5.93 -2.58
C LEU A 162 -14.96 -6.94 -3.41
N MET A 163 -14.25 -7.63 -4.28
CA MET A 163 -14.75 -8.90 -4.85
C MET A 163 -14.90 -9.95 -3.74
N PRO A 164 -15.77 -10.98 -3.96
CA PRO A 164 -15.76 -12.15 -3.08
C PRO A 164 -14.33 -12.73 -2.99
N GLY A 165 -13.85 -13.02 -1.78
CA GLY A 165 -12.48 -13.46 -1.54
C GLY A 165 -11.41 -12.37 -1.56
N GLY A 166 -11.80 -11.13 -1.83
CA GLY A 166 -10.87 -10.00 -1.88
C GLY A 166 -10.32 -9.58 -0.52
N TRP A 167 -9.21 -8.84 -0.55
CA TRP A 167 -8.48 -8.40 0.63
C TRP A 167 -8.30 -6.89 0.68
N ILE A 168 -8.33 -6.32 1.89
CA ILE A 168 -7.80 -4.98 2.18
C ILE A 168 -6.49 -5.16 2.92
N VAL A 169 -5.46 -4.44 2.48
CA VAL A 169 -4.15 -4.37 3.12
C VAL A 169 -3.86 -2.93 3.49
N ALA A 170 -3.73 -2.66 4.77
CA ALA A 170 -3.58 -1.30 5.28
C ALA A 170 -2.25 -1.10 6.00
N ASN A 171 -1.57 0.00 5.70
CA ASN A 171 -0.48 0.51 6.52
C ASN A 171 -1.06 1.18 7.78
N SER A 172 -0.64 0.72 8.95
CA SER A 172 -1.02 1.28 10.25
C SER A 172 0.23 1.66 11.03
N TRP A 173 0.27 2.89 11.53
CA TRP A 173 1.37 3.39 12.38
C TRP A 173 1.08 3.16 13.87
N LYS A 174 0.18 2.26 14.18
CA LYS A 174 -0.17 1.93 15.55
C LYS A 174 0.58 0.69 16.02
N GLU A 175 0.98 0.71 17.28
CA GLU A 175 1.65 -0.38 17.97
C GLU A 175 0.96 -0.68 19.31
N GLY A 176 1.27 -1.83 19.87
CA GLY A 176 0.83 -2.22 21.20
C GLY A 176 -0.68 -2.13 21.39
N LEU A 177 -1.13 -1.47 22.48
CA LEU A 177 -2.55 -1.37 22.82
C LEU A 177 -3.38 -0.59 21.78
N ALA A 178 -2.78 0.41 21.12
CA ALA A 178 -3.47 1.18 20.08
C ALA A 178 -3.73 0.34 18.83
N LEU A 179 -2.79 -0.50 18.43
CA LEU A 179 -2.97 -1.48 17.36
C LEU A 179 -4.05 -2.49 17.75
N GLN A 180 -3.99 -3.07 18.95
CA GLN A 180 -4.98 -4.05 19.43
C GLN A 180 -6.41 -3.47 19.43
N GLY A 181 -6.56 -2.19 19.79
CA GLY A 181 -7.84 -1.47 19.70
C GLY A 181 -8.35 -1.41 18.26
N GLN A 182 -7.50 -1.00 17.32
CA GLN A 182 -7.82 -0.92 15.91
C GLN A 182 -8.19 -2.29 15.32
N LEU A 183 -7.43 -3.33 15.63
CA LEU A 183 -7.69 -4.68 15.15
C LEU A 183 -9.07 -5.19 15.58
N LYS A 184 -9.50 -4.91 16.82
CA LYS A 184 -10.83 -5.23 17.32
C LYS A 184 -11.94 -4.50 16.56
N GLU A 185 -11.72 -3.26 16.14
CA GLU A 185 -12.66 -2.53 15.29
C GLU A 185 -12.79 -3.19 13.92
N TRP A 186 -11.66 -3.61 13.31
CA TRP A 186 -11.67 -4.30 12.02
C TRP A 186 -12.38 -5.66 12.09
N GLN A 187 -12.26 -6.39 13.20
CA GLN A 187 -12.98 -7.66 13.42
C GLN A 187 -14.52 -7.51 13.46
N GLN A 188 -15.03 -6.31 13.68
CA GLN A 188 -16.49 -6.06 13.61
C GLN A 188 -16.98 -6.07 12.14
N LEU A 189 -16.11 -5.83 11.18
CA LEU A 189 -16.45 -5.72 9.76
C LEU A 189 -16.00 -6.92 8.94
N PHE A 190 -14.85 -7.49 9.26
CA PHE A 190 -14.20 -8.53 8.47
C PHE A 190 -14.18 -9.85 9.21
N ALA A 191 -14.46 -10.93 8.48
CA ALA A 191 -14.44 -12.29 9.05
C ALA A 191 -13.02 -12.76 9.41
N LYS A 192 -12.03 -12.24 8.70
CA LYS A 192 -10.60 -12.52 8.95
C LYS A 192 -9.84 -11.22 9.04
N VAL A 193 -9.07 -11.09 10.11
CA VAL A 193 -8.13 -9.99 10.33
C VAL A 193 -6.81 -10.58 10.79
N TYR A 194 -5.77 -10.29 10.03
CA TYR A 194 -4.39 -10.63 10.34
C TYR A 194 -3.57 -9.36 10.41
N TYR A 195 -2.42 -9.43 11.04
CA TYR A 195 -1.48 -8.33 11.05
C TYR A 195 -0.03 -8.82 11.09
N VAL A 196 0.88 -7.96 10.66
CA VAL A 196 2.31 -8.12 10.84
C VAL A 196 2.79 -6.87 11.56
N GLU A 197 3.46 -7.03 12.70
CA GLU A 197 4.18 -5.95 13.35
C GLU A 197 5.44 -5.65 12.53
N GLY A 198 5.59 -4.39 12.11
CA GLY A 198 6.73 -3.98 11.31
C GLY A 198 7.98 -3.74 12.13
N LEU A 199 9.10 -3.56 11.44
CA LEU A 199 10.33 -3.05 12.03
C LEU A 199 10.20 -1.51 12.14
N GLY A 200 9.92 -1.00 13.33
CA GLY A 200 9.68 0.43 13.60
C GLY A 200 8.21 0.74 13.88
N GLU A 201 7.78 1.98 13.60
CA GLU A 201 6.48 2.51 14.00
C GLU A 201 5.30 2.09 13.10
N SER A 202 5.45 1.13 12.18
CA SER A 202 4.38 0.72 11.28
C SER A 202 4.04 -0.76 11.43
N SER A 203 2.75 -1.05 11.35
CA SER A 203 2.19 -2.41 11.27
C SER A 203 1.36 -2.52 10.01
N VAL A 204 1.24 -3.71 9.45
CA VAL A 204 0.40 -3.96 8.27
C VAL A 204 -0.77 -4.84 8.68
N ILE A 205 -2.00 -4.38 8.37
CA ILE A 205 -3.24 -5.10 8.65
C ILE A 205 -3.75 -5.72 7.35
N PHE A 206 -4.18 -6.96 7.39
CA PHE A 206 -4.79 -7.70 6.29
C PHE A 206 -6.19 -8.14 6.70
N ALA A 207 -7.20 -7.81 5.91
CA ALA A 207 -8.58 -8.16 6.23
C ALA A 207 -9.34 -8.68 5.02
N SER A 208 -10.20 -9.68 5.24
CA SER A 208 -11.06 -10.27 4.22
C SER A 208 -12.43 -10.59 4.77
N GLN A 209 -13.42 -10.63 3.86
CA GLN A 209 -14.78 -11.08 4.18
C GLN A 209 -14.92 -12.62 4.20
N GLU A 210 -13.96 -13.34 3.64
CA GLU A 210 -13.99 -14.80 3.59
C GLU A 210 -13.86 -15.43 4.97
N GLN A 211 -14.73 -16.41 5.25
CA GLN A 211 -14.72 -17.11 6.55
C GLN A 211 -13.66 -18.21 6.62
N GLU A 212 -13.33 -18.86 5.50
CA GLU A 212 -12.41 -20.00 5.45
C GLU A 212 -11.13 -19.67 4.67
N VAL A 213 -10.24 -18.88 5.26
CA VAL A 213 -8.88 -18.73 4.74
C VAL A 213 -7.95 -19.67 5.50
N LEU A 214 -7.62 -20.81 4.91
CA LEU A 214 -6.66 -21.74 5.49
C LEU A 214 -5.24 -21.35 5.06
N LEU A 215 -4.62 -20.39 5.72
CA LEU A 215 -3.27 -19.92 5.42
C LEU A 215 -2.19 -21.02 5.50
N THR A 216 -2.53 -22.15 6.08
CA THR A 216 -1.64 -23.30 6.23
C THR A 216 -1.62 -24.23 5.01
N VAL A 217 -2.61 -24.11 4.10
CA VAL A 217 -2.75 -25.00 2.94
C VAL A 217 -2.63 -24.17 1.65
N GLY A 218 -1.63 -24.47 0.85
CA GLY A 218 -1.40 -23.84 -0.46
C GLY A 218 -0.65 -22.51 -0.44
N TYR A 219 -0.85 -21.67 0.57
CA TYR A 219 -0.18 -20.35 0.66
C TYR A 219 1.35 -20.46 0.83
N PRO A 220 1.92 -21.36 1.65
CA PRO A 220 3.38 -21.52 1.74
C PRO A 220 4.03 -21.89 0.42
N GLU A 221 3.40 -22.77 -0.38
CA GLU A 221 3.88 -23.19 -1.71
C GLU A 221 3.82 -22.02 -2.70
N ILE A 222 2.75 -21.20 -2.63
CA ILE A 222 2.59 -20.03 -3.47
C ILE A 222 3.64 -18.98 -3.11
N ALA A 223 3.80 -18.69 -1.83
CA ALA A 223 4.83 -17.77 -1.33
C ALA A 223 6.22 -18.20 -1.78
N ALA A 224 6.53 -19.50 -1.67
CA ALA A 224 7.80 -20.07 -2.11
C ALA A 224 7.99 -20.00 -3.64
N ARG A 225 6.93 -20.16 -4.42
CA ARG A 225 6.96 -20.02 -5.88
C ARG A 225 7.17 -18.57 -6.29
N MET A 226 6.45 -17.64 -5.68
CA MET A 226 6.58 -16.21 -5.97
C MET A 226 7.97 -15.69 -5.61
N ALA A 227 8.53 -16.11 -4.48
CA ALA A 227 9.88 -15.71 -4.05
C ALA A 227 11.01 -16.15 -5.01
N LYS A 228 10.76 -17.07 -5.96
CA LYS A 228 11.73 -17.42 -7.00
C LYS A 228 11.81 -16.38 -8.13
N ALA A 229 10.73 -15.66 -8.37
CA ALA A 229 10.62 -14.70 -9.46
C ALA A 229 10.62 -13.24 -8.97
N ILE A 230 10.27 -13.02 -7.72
CA ILE A 230 10.06 -11.71 -7.12
C ILE A 230 11.04 -11.58 -5.94
N PRO A 231 11.82 -10.49 -5.86
CA PRO A 231 12.86 -10.33 -4.84
C PRO A 231 12.28 -9.89 -3.48
N LEU A 232 11.29 -10.65 -2.97
CA LEU A 232 10.68 -10.46 -1.66
C LEU A 232 10.60 -11.79 -0.92
N ASP A 233 10.85 -11.76 0.38
CA ASP A 233 10.76 -12.94 1.25
C ASP A 233 9.32 -13.17 1.76
N PHE A 234 8.44 -13.51 0.82
CA PHE A 234 7.03 -13.82 1.13
C PHE A 234 6.87 -14.94 2.16
N LYS A 235 7.83 -15.86 2.25
CA LYS A 235 7.77 -16.95 3.22
C LYS A 235 7.92 -16.42 4.65
N THR A 236 8.88 -15.55 4.88
CA THR A 236 9.07 -14.89 6.18
C THR A 236 7.87 -14.01 6.51
N PHE A 237 7.36 -13.24 5.55
CA PHE A 237 6.16 -12.39 5.79
C PHE A 237 4.93 -13.23 6.13
N LEU A 238 4.69 -14.34 5.42
CA LEU A 238 3.57 -15.24 5.70
C LEU A 238 3.70 -15.88 7.10
N SER A 239 4.91 -16.27 7.50
CA SER A 239 5.15 -16.85 8.83
C SER A 239 5.03 -15.84 9.97
N ALA A 240 5.16 -14.55 9.68
CA ALA A 240 5.01 -13.46 10.64
C ALA A 240 3.55 -12.99 10.81
N LEU A 241 2.61 -13.48 9.99
CA LEU A 241 1.20 -13.16 10.13
C LEU A 241 0.66 -13.66 11.48
N GLN A 242 0.07 -12.75 12.21
CA GLN A 242 -0.64 -13.02 13.46
C GLN A 242 -2.14 -12.88 13.22
N SER A 243 -2.92 -13.81 13.76
CA SER A 243 -4.38 -13.71 13.84
C SER A 243 -4.81 -13.16 15.19
N ILE A 244 -5.96 -12.52 15.24
CA ILE A 244 -6.55 -12.06 16.48
C ILE A 244 -7.65 -13.06 16.89
#